data_ea0230e513a2145aae54ac55001ce1d0
#
_entry.id   ea0230e513a2145aae54ac55001ce1d0
#
_cell.length_a   1.000
_cell.length_b   1.000
_cell.length_c   1.000
_cell.angle_alpha   90.00
_cell.angle_beta   90.00
_cell.angle_gamma   90.00
#
_symmetry.space_group_name_H-M   'P 1'
#
loop_
_entity.id
_entity.type
_entity.pdbx_description
1 polymer ?
#
loop_
_entity_poly.entity_id
_entity_poly.type
_entity_poly.pdbx_seq_one_letter_code
_entity_poly.pdbx_strand_id
1 'polypeptide(L)'
;MLVAVANEGIVKEVVLPDGTKVWLNNAAMLKYPREFSEKERNVYLDGEAYFEVAHNKEIPFYVQTENIKVQVTGTKFDVCSYKGSNSFIARLIEGSINLLTNNAKEEKPITSLTKGKYFSMENGKYKTGEMSSNNALAWMQGIYYFDDVPFKELLDKIALYYNYKITVKNPKILENYRCTGKFKDLDGIEHILKVIQKDHPFKYNIDNEHNKITIE
;
A
#
# COMPACT_ATOMS: atom_id res chain seq x y z
N MET A 1 22.20 -4.43 5.74
CA MET A 1 20.92 -3.93 5.21
C MET A 1 20.87 -2.42 5.37
N LEU A 2 20.44 -1.71 4.33
CA LEU A 2 20.07 -0.29 4.36
C LEU A 2 18.57 -0.18 4.63
N VAL A 3 18.15 0.96 5.17
CA VAL A 3 16.71 1.23 5.45
C VAL A 3 16.37 2.60 4.87
N ALA A 4 15.37 2.64 4.00
CA ALA A 4 14.73 3.87 3.54
C ALA A 4 13.33 3.96 4.16
N VAL A 5 12.98 5.13 4.69
CA VAL A 5 11.66 5.42 5.24
C VAL A 5 11.12 6.66 4.55
N ALA A 6 9.87 6.62 4.10
CA ALA A 6 9.17 7.80 3.63
C ALA A 6 8.59 8.55 4.83
N ASN A 7 8.82 9.85 4.88
CA ASN A 7 8.20 10.72 5.87
C ASN A 7 6.74 11.02 5.47
N GLU A 8 5.95 11.47 6.44
CA GLU A 8 4.55 11.86 6.21
C GLU A 8 4.44 12.94 5.13
N GLY A 9 3.48 12.79 4.21
CA GLY A 9 3.19 13.73 3.13
C GLY A 9 4.24 13.78 2.01
N ILE A 10 5.24 12.88 1.99
CA ILE A 10 6.31 12.92 1.00
C ILE A 10 6.53 11.54 0.38
N VAL A 11 6.26 11.43 -0.91
CA VAL A 11 6.70 10.28 -1.71
C VAL A 11 8.22 10.30 -1.81
N LYS A 12 8.86 9.22 -1.38
CA LYS A 12 10.33 9.10 -1.38
C LYS A 12 10.80 8.19 -2.49
N GLU A 13 11.60 8.73 -3.41
CA GLU A 13 12.30 7.93 -4.42
C GLU A 13 13.58 7.32 -3.85
N VAL A 14 13.82 6.05 -4.18
CA VAL A 14 15.02 5.28 -3.80
C VAL A 14 15.51 4.55 -5.05
N VAL A 15 16.80 4.67 -5.37
CA VAL A 15 17.45 3.88 -6.40
C VAL A 15 18.26 2.78 -5.74
N LEU A 16 17.96 1.53 -6.10
CA LEU A 16 18.63 0.35 -5.58
C LEU A 16 19.94 0.06 -6.31
N PRO A 17 20.83 -0.82 -5.76
CA PRO A 17 22.15 -1.12 -6.34
C PRO A 17 22.12 -1.68 -7.77
N ASP A 18 21.02 -2.32 -8.17
CA ASP A 18 20.82 -2.86 -9.53
C ASP A 18 20.20 -1.87 -10.52
N GLY A 19 19.97 -0.61 -10.09
CA GLY A 19 19.29 0.43 -10.88
C GLY A 19 17.77 0.39 -10.80
N THR A 20 17.18 -0.54 -10.05
CA THR A 20 15.74 -0.56 -9.75
C THR A 20 15.33 0.74 -9.05
N LYS A 21 14.25 1.36 -9.51
CA LYS A 21 13.68 2.55 -8.88
C LYS A 21 12.46 2.17 -8.06
N VAL A 22 12.37 2.74 -6.87
CA VAL A 22 11.26 2.50 -5.93
C VAL A 22 10.75 3.83 -5.40
N TRP A 23 9.44 4.05 -5.46
CA TRP A 23 8.78 5.17 -4.80
C TRP A 23 8.01 4.65 -3.60
N LEU A 24 8.31 5.18 -2.44
CA LEU A 24 7.67 4.82 -1.18
C LEU A 24 6.55 5.81 -0.86
N ASN A 25 5.37 5.29 -0.54
CA ASN A 25 4.25 6.09 -0.03
C ASN A 25 4.44 6.41 1.45
N ASN A 26 3.58 7.23 2.01
CA ASN A 26 3.58 7.67 3.40
C ASN A 26 3.80 6.51 4.38
N ALA A 27 4.66 6.76 5.37
CA ALA A 27 5.05 5.81 6.42
C ALA A 27 5.60 4.46 5.92
N ALA A 28 5.85 4.29 4.61
CA ALA A 28 6.43 3.08 4.08
C ALA A 28 7.92 2.96 4.41
N MET A 29 8.34 1.74 4.69
CA MET A 29 9.72 1.37 4.98
C MET A 29 10.21 0.30 4.01
N LEU A 30 11.35 0.54 3.37
CA LEU A 30 12.04 -0.43 2.52
C LEU A 30 13.40 -0.80 3.13
N LYS A 31 13.64 -2.10 3.31
CA LYS A 31 14.94 -2.64 3.69
C LYS A 31 15.56 -3.35 2.50
N TYR A 32 16.81 -3.03 2.18
CA TYR A 32 17.52 -3.61 1.04
C TYR A 32 19.03 -3.75 1.34
N PRO A 33 19.76 -4.66 0.69
CA PRO A 33 21.21 -4.80 0.88
C PRO A 33 21.98 -3.68 0.19
N ARG A 34 23.26 -3.49 0.56
CA ARG A 34 24.16 -2.59 -0.17
C ARG A 34 24.50 -3.11 -1.57
N GLU A 35 24.54 -4.44 -1.71
CA GLU A 35 24.77 -5.17 -2.96
C GLU A 35 23.85 -6.39 -2.98
N PHE A 36 23.27 -6.70 -4.12
CA PHE A 36 22.48 -7.91 -4.28
C PHE A 36 23.40 -9.12 -4.50
N SER A 37 22.88 -10.32 -4.18
CA SER A 37 23.59 -11.57 -4.48
C SER A 37 23.55 -11.90 -5.98
N GLU A 38 24.41 -12.80 -6.40
CA GLU A 38 24.40 -13.34 -7.78
C GLU A 38 23.23 -14.28 -8.07
N LYS A 39 22.45 -14.66 -7.05
CA LYS A 39 21.36 -15.62 -7.18
C LYS A 39 19.97 -14.96 -7.13
N GLU A 40 19.83 -13.89 -6.35
CA GLU A 40 18.54 -13.25 -6.12
C GLU A 40 18.70 -11.82 -5.61
N ARG A 41 17.71 -10.97 -5.89
CA ARG A 41 17.63 -9.58 -5.46
C ARG A 41 16.48 -9.44 -4.47
N ASN A 42 16.77 -9.44 -3.18
CA ASN A 42 15.76 -9.40 -2.12
C ASN A 42 15.64 -8.01 -1.49
N VAL A 43 14.41 -7.54 -1.35
CA VAL A 43 14.06 -6.38 -0.53
C VAL A 43 12.88 -6.74 0.40
N TYR A 44 12.75 -6.03 1.50
CA TYR A 44 11.61 -6.15 2.43
C TYR A 44 10.84 -4.85 2.45
N LEU A 45 9.53 -4.92 2.24
CA LEU A 45 8.61 -3.79 2.26
C LEU A 45 7.64 -3.91 3.44
N ASP A 46 7.51 -2.81 4.18
CA ASP A 46 6.43 -2.54 5.12
C ASP A 46 5.79 -1.21 4.70
N GLY A 47 4.60 -1.26 4.12
CA GLY A 47 3.94 -0.08 3.57
C GLY A 47 3.50 -0.24 2.12
N GLU A 48 3.34 0.89 1.42
CA GLU A 48 3.01 0.93 0.00
C GLU A 48 4.17 1.49 -0.82
N ALA A 49 4.49 0.80 -1.92
CA ALA A 49 5.55 1.21 -2.83
C ALA A 49 5.28 0.81 -4.28
N TYR A 50 5.65 1.71 -5.19
CA TYR A 50 5.73 1.44 -6.62
C TYR A 50 7.16 1.10 -7.01
N PHE A 51 7.31 0.07 -7.86
CA PHE A 51 8.58 -0.47 -8.30
C PHE A 51 8.70 -0.39 -9.82
N GLU A 52 9.85 0.10 -10.32
CA GLU A 52 10.32 -0.11 -11.67
C GLU A 52 11.59 -0.96 -11.61
N VAL A 53 11.42 -2.28 -11.69
CA VAL A 53 12.51 -3.22 -11.47
C VAL A 53 13.37 -3.33 -12.71
N ALA A 54 14.69 -3.17 -12.53
CA ALA A 54 15.68 -3.39 -13.58
C ALA A 54 15.59 -4.82 -14.16
N HIS A 55 15.53 -4.93 -15.49
CA HIS A 55 15.30 -6.20 -16.16
C HIS A 55 16.50 -7.13 -16.01
N ASN A 56 16.29 -8.30 -15.41
CA ASN A 56 17.25 -9.39 -15.33
C ASN A 56 16.51 -10.73 -15.16
N LYS A 57 16.48 -11.55 -16.20
CA LYS A 57 15.80 -12.86 -16.18
C LYS A 57 16.53 -13.92 -15.38
N GLU A 58 17.85 -13.80 -15.24
CA GLU A 58 18.69 -14.80 -14.58
C GLU A 58 18.69 -14.64 -13.06
N ILE A 59 18.57 -13.37 -12.58
CA ILE A 59 18.60 -13.05 -11.16
C ILE A 59 17.24 -12.43 -10.77
N PRO A 60 16.30 -13.23 -10.27
CA PRO A 60 14.95 -12.76 -9.92
C PRO A 60 14.99 -11.72 -8.80
N PHE A 61 14.01 -10.79 -8.82
CA PHE A 61 13.82 -9.77 -7.81
C PHE A 61 12.62 -10.13 -6.93
N TYR A 62 12.79 -10.05 -5.64
CA TYR A 62 11.78 -10.39 -4.65
C TYR A 62 11.44 -9.20 -3.75
N VAL A 63 10.15 -8.88 -3.64
CA VAL A 63 9.63 -8.01 -2.60
C VAL A 63 8.99 -8.90 -1.53
N GLN A 64 9.60 -8.94 -0.36
CA GLN A 64 9.08 -9.66 0.78
C GLN A 64 8.20 -8.72 1.62
N THR A 65 7.00 -9.13 1.94
CA THR A 65 6.10 -8.48 2.91
C THR A 65 5.84 -9.43 4.08
N GLU A 66 4.94 -9.08 4.99
CA GLU A 66 4.65 -9.95 6.14
C GLU A 66 4.15 -11.34 5.72
N ASN A 67 3.22 -11.42 4.75
CA ASN A 67 2.52 -12.64 4.39
C ASN A 67 2.76 -13.14 2.97
N ILE A 68 3.15 -12.26 2.07
CA ILE A 68 3.28 -12.54 0.64
C ILE A 68 4.65 -12.10 0.14
N LYS A 69 5.22 -12.94 -0.72
CA LYS A 69 6.44 -12.66 -1.46
C LYS A 69 6.09 -12.45 -2.94
N VAL A 70 6.54 -11.33 -3.48
CA VAL A 70 6.34 -10.94 -4.89
C VAL A 70 7.61 -11.24 -5.65
N GLN A 71 7.54 -12.06 -6.70
CA GLN A 71 8.66 -12.41 -7.58
C GLN A 71 8.47 -11.80 -8.96
N VAL A 72 9.51 -11.13 -9.44
CA VAL A 72 9.55 -10.50 -10.77
C VAL A 72 10.95 -10.61 -11.39
N THR A 73 11.08 -10.31 -12.69
CA THR A 73 12.38 -10.29 -13.41
C THR A 73 12.66 -8.98 -14.13
N GLY A 74 11.69 -8.04 -14.16
CA GLY A 74 11.77 -6.75 -14.85
C GLY A 74 10.37 -6.23 -15.10
N THR A 75 9.79 -5.59 -14.12
CA THR A 75 8.34 -5.39 -14.01
C THR A 75 8.07 -4.03 -13.37
N LYS A 76 6.99 -3.37 -13.80
CA LYS A 76 6.45 -2.17 -13.15
C LYS A 76 5.19 -2.54 -12.40
N PHE A 77 5.18 -2.36 -11.10
CA PHE A 77 4.09 -2.78 -10.24
C PHE A 77 4.05 -1.99 -8.94
N ASP A 78 2.89 -2.01 -8.32
CA ASP A 78 2.62 -1.41 -7.03
C ASP A 78 2.28 -2.50 -6.00
N VAL A 79 2.77 -2.35 -4.78
CA VAL A 79 2.48 -3.24 -3.65
C VAL A 79 2.11 -2.40 -2.45
N CYS A 80 0.97 -2.73 -1.82
CA CYS A 80 0.52 -2.17 -0.55
C CYS A 80 0.36 -3.28 0.49
N SER A 81 1.18 -3.25 1.53
CA SER A 81 1.19 -4.23 2.64
C SER A 81 1.79 -3.60 3.89
N TYR A 82 0.97 -3.00 4.72
CA TYR A 82 1.38 -2.47 6.02
C TYR A 82 1.33 -3.57 7.07
N LYS A 83 2.37 -3.65 7.88
CA LYS A 83 2.49 -4.64 8.94
C LYS A 83 1.32 -4.57 9.91
N GLY A 84 0.73 -5.74 10.21
CA GLY A 84 -0.42 -5.85 11.12
C GLY A 84 -1.78 -5.44 10.53
N SER A 85 -1.85 -5.01 9.25
CA SER A 85 -3.12 -4.67 8.59
C SER A 85 -3.94 -5.88 8.14
N ASN A 86 -3.34 -7.09 8.11
CA ASN A 86 -3.94 -8.31 7.53
C ASN A 86 -4.41 -8.13 6.08
N SER A 87 -3.91 -7.11 5.39
CA SER A 87 -4.23 -6.81 4.00
C SER A 87 -2.97 -6.77 3.13
N PHE A 88 -3.13 -7.16 1.88
CA PHE A 88 -2.10 -7.10 0.86
C PHE A 88 -2.77 -6.78 -0.48
N ILE A 89 -2.17 -5.87 -1.24
CA ILE A 89 -2.60 -5.57 -2.61
C ILE A 89 -1.35 -5.52 -3.50
N ALA A 90 -1.41 -6.19 -4.65
CA ALA A 90 -0.43 -6.03 -5.73
C ALA A 90 -1.15 -5.63 -7.03
N ARG A 91 -0.62 -4.63 -7.72
CA ARG A 91 -1.17 -4.08 -8.98
C ARG A 91 -0.09 -4.13 -10.04
N LEU A 92 -0.37 -4.80 -11.15
CA LEU A 92 0.60 -4.97 -12.23
C LEU A 92 0.37 -3.98 -13.37
N ILE A 93 1.35 -3.11 -13.59
CA ILE A 93 1.33 -2.09 -14.64
C ILE A 93 1.98 -2.60 -15.92
N GLU A 94 3.15 -3.26 -15.81
CA GLU A 94 3.89 -3.79 -16.97
C GLU A 94 4.70 -5.02 -16.58
N GLY A 95 4.75 -6.05 -17.45
CA GLY A 95 5.49 -7.28 -17.23
C GLY A 95 4.63 -8.40 -16.63
N SER A 96 5.19 -9.15 -15.69
CA SER A 96 4.53 -10.25 -14.98
C SER A 96 4.94 -10.33 -13.53
N ILE A 97 4.04 -10.81 -12.68
CA ILE A 97 4.27 -11.04 -11.24
C ILE A 97 3.91 -12.49 -10.91
N ASN A 98 4.76 -13.15 -10.12
CA ASN A 98 4.41 -14.36 -9.40
C ASN A 98 4.25 -14.02 -7.91
N LEU A 99 3.12 -14.40 -7.32
CA LEU A 99 2.85 -14.24 -5.89
C LEU A 99 3.04 -15.58 -5.20
N LEU A 100 3.82 -15.57 -4.12
CA LEU A 100 4.18 -16.73 -3.32
C LEU A 100 3.81 -16.49 -1.86
N THR A 101 3.58 -17.55 -1.11
CA THR A 101 3.47 -17.43 0.36
C THR A 101 4.84 -17.03 0.92
N ASN A 102 4.86 -16.08 1.86
CA ASN A 102 6.09 -15.74 2.57
C ASN A 102 6.26 -16.64 3.79
N ASN A 103 6.47 -17.96 3.55
CA ASN A 103 6.69 -18.95 4.59
C ASN A 103 8.11 -19.51 4.45
N ALA A 104 8.94 -19.28 5.49
CA ALA A 104 10.33 -19.72 5.50
C ALA A 104 10.52 -21.25 5.40
N LYS A 105 9.48 -22.06 5.70
CA LYS A 105 9.56 -23.53 5.63
C LYS A 105 9.13 -24.09 4.28
N GLU A 106 8.19 -23.41 3.60
CA GLU A 106 7.66 -23.88 2.31
C GLU A 106 7.04 -22.71 1.54
N GLU A 107 7.74 -22.25 0.50
CA GLU A 107 7.17 -21.28 -0.44
C GLU A 107 6.21 -21.99 -1.38
N LYS A 108 4.95 -21.53 -1.40
CA LYS A 108 3.94 -22.04 -2.33
C LYS A 108 3.47 -20.96 -3.27
N PRO A 109 3.31 -21.26 -4.57
CA PRO A 109 2.71 -20.33 -5.50
C PRO A 109 1.24 -20.08 -5.11
N ILE A 110 0.85 -18.80 -5.10
CA ILE A 110 -0.53 -18.38 -4.89
C ILE A 110 -1.19 -18.14 -6.24
N THR A 111 -0.63 -17.26 -7.06
CA THR A 111 -1.12 -16.91 -8.39
C THR A 111 -0.09 -16.11 -9.17
N SER A 112 -0.31 -15.96 -10.48
CA SER A 112 0.45 -15.06 -11.34
C SER A 112 -0.46 -13.96 -11.87
N LEU A 113 0.08 -12.74 -12.00
CA LEU A 113 -0.63 -11.60 -12.59
C LEU A 113 -0.06 -11.29 -13.98
N THR A 114 -0.96 -10.89 -14.88
CA THR A 114 -0.66 -10.28 -16.17
C THR A 114 -1.01 -8.79 -16.16
N LYS A 115 -0.46 -8.02 -17.07
CA LYS A 115 -0.64 -6.57 -17.18
C LYS A 115 -2.11 -6.16 -17.04
N GLY A 116 -2.35 -5.10 -16.24
CA GLY A 116 -3.68 -4.55 -16.02
C GLY A 116 -4.48 -5.25 -14.92
N LYS A 117 -3.92 -6.28 -14.27
CA LYS A 117 -4.60 -7.02 -13.20
C LYS A 117 -4.07 -6.65 -11.81
N TYR A 118 -4.92 -6.90 -10.82
CA TYR A 118 -4.54 -6.82 -9.42
C TYR A 118 -4.87 -8.11 -8.67
N PHE A 119 -4.17 -8.31 -7.57
CA PHE A 119 -4.46 -9.29 -6.54
C PHE A 119 -4.63 -8.57 -5.22
N SER A 120 -5.62 -8.95 -4.45
CA SER A 120 -5.79 -8.50 -3.06
C SER A 120 -6.02 -9.66 -2.12
N MET A 121 -5.51 -9.51 -0.90
CA MET A 121 -5.79 -10.38 0.22
C MET A 121 -6.29 -9.52 1.38
N GLU A 122 -7.37 -9.94 1.99
CA GLU A 122 -7.90 -9.35 3.21
C GLU A 122 -8.36 -10.45 4.16
N ASN A 123 -7.83 -10.46 5.39
CA ASN A 123 -8.15 -11.48 6.41
C ASN A 123 -8.08 -12.93 5.86
N GLY A 124 -7.06 -13.23 5.04
CA GLY A 124 -6.83 -14.53 4.43
C GLY A 124 -7.72 -14.89 3.25
N LYS A 125 -8.63 -14.01 2.83
CA LYS A 125 -9.44 -14.19 1.61
C LYS A 125 -8.77 -13.49 0.42
N TYR A 126 -8.71 -14.17 -0.72
CA TYR A 126 -8.06 -13.69 -1.94
C TYR A 126 -9.07 -13.24 -2.98
N LYS A 127 -8.72 -12.19 -3.70
CA LYS A 127 -9.45 -11.70 -4.86
C LYS A 127 -8.47 -11.28 -5.95
N THR A 128 -8.80 -11.59 -7.21
CA THR A 128 -8.11 -11.07 -8.39
C THR A 128 -9.12 -10.34 -9.27
N GLY A 129 -8.67 -9.33 -9.98
CA GLY A 129 -9.53 -8.57 -10.89
C GLY A 129 -8.72 -7.71 -11.86
N GLU A 130 -9.42 -6.98 -12.69
CA GLU A 130 -8.85 -5.99 -13.58
C GLU A 130 -8.80 -4.62 -12.90
N MET A 131 -7.74 -3.85 -13.14
CA MET A 131 -7.65 -2.49 -12.62
C MET A 131 -8.65 -1.60 -13.36
N SER A 132 -9.55 -0.97 -12.61
CA SER A 132 -10.62 -0.13 -13.18
C SER A 132 -10.15 1.22 -13.73
N SER A 133 -8.95 1.67 -13.36
CA SER A 133 -8.41 2.96 -13.80
C SER A 133 -6.91 3.11 -13.51
N ASN A 134 -6.26 4.10 -14.18
CA ASN A 134 -4.89 4.52 -13.90
C ASN A 134 -4.72 5.23 -12.53
N ASN A 135 -5.79 5.30 -11.72
CA ASN A 135 -5.77 5.98 -10.43
C ASN A 135 -4.99 5.22 -9.35
N ALA A 136 -4.61 3.97 -9.61
CA ALA A 136 -3.84 3.15 -8.66
C ALA A 136 -2.50 3.78 -8.24
N LEU A 137 -1.89 4.61 -9.09
CA LEU A 137 -0.63 5.30 -8.83
C LEU A 137 -0.80 6.80 -8.55
N ALA A 138 -2.03 7.28 -8.38
CA ALA A 138 -2.28 8.71 -8.13
C ALA A 138 -1.65 9.18 -6.82
N TRP A 139 -1.43 8.28 -5.86
CA TRP A 139 -0.73 8.56 -4.61
C TRP A 139 0.70 9.09 -4.85
N MET A 140 1.37 8.68 -5.94
CA MET A 140 2.68 9.21 -6.32
C MET A 140 2.64 10.74 -6.63
N GLN A 141 1.45 11.27 -6.91
CA GLN A 141 1.18 12.69 -7.10
C GLN A 141 0.51 13.34 -5.88
N GLY A 142 0.50 12.62 -4.74
CA GLY A 142 -0.18 13.07 -3.52
C GLY A 142 -1.70 13.10 -3.66
N ILE A 143 -2.27 12.19 -4.45
CA ILE A 143 -3.72 12.14 -4.69
C ILE A 143 -4.25 10.77 -4.28
N TYR A 144 -5.23 10.76 -3.36
CA TYR A 144 -5.93 9.58 -2.92
C TYR A 144 -7.32 9.52 -3.53
N TYR A 145 -7.62 8.41 -4.20
CA TYR A 145 -8.93 8.13 -4.76
C TYR A 145 -9.66 7.09 -3.93
N PHE A 146 -10.89 7.40 -3.61
CA PHE A 146 -11.86 6.49 -3.02
C PHE A 146 -13.04 6.40 -3.98
N ASP A 147 -13.42 5.19 -4.37
CA ASP A 147 -14.52 4.95 -5.30
C ASP A 147 -15.45 3.91 -4.69
N ASP A 148 -16.60 4.38 -4.23
CA ASP A 148 -17.62 3.57 -3.57
C ASP A 148 -17.06 2.62 -2.51
N VAL A 149 -16.18 3.14 -1.63
CA VAL A 149 -15.57 2.35 -0.54
C VAL A 149 -16.41 2.45 0.74
N PRO A 150 -16.50 1.38 1.54
CA PRO A 150 -17.12 1.47 2.87
C PRO A 150 -16.39 2.52 3.74
N PHE A 151 -17.14 3.24 4.57
CA PHE A 151 -16.57 4.29 5.43
C PHE A 151 -15.46 3.76 6.34
N LYS A 152 -15.63 2.54 6.86
CA LYS A 152 -14.58 1.88 7.63
C LYS A 152 -13.28 1.73 6.83
N GLU A 153 -13.36 1.27 5.57
CA GLU A 153 -12.19 1.10 4.71
C GLU A 153 -11.48 2.44 4.43
N LEU A 154 -12.26 3.52 4.22
CA LEU A 154 -11.69 4.85 4.07
C LEU A 154 -10.96 5.28 5.34
N LEU A 155 -11.57 5.12 6.53
CA LEU A 155 -10.94 5.45 7.81
C LEU A 155 -9.66 4.65 8.04
N ASP A 156 -9.67 3.35 7.75
CA ASP A 156 -8.49 2.49 7.87
C ASP A 156 -7.35 2.97 6.94
N LYS A 157 -7.66 3.36 5.70
CA LYS A 157 -6.69 3.88 4.75
C LYS A 157 -6.11 5.24 5.16
N ILE A 158 -6.95 6.21 5.54
CA ILE A 158 -6.44 7.51 5.98
C ILE A 158 -5.68 7.42 7.30
N ALA A 159 -6.04 6.49 8.19
CA ALA A 159 -5.27 6.18 9.39
C ALA A 159 -3.83 5.76 9.05
N LEU A 160 -3.67 4.88 8.04
CA LEU A 160 -2.36 4.44 7.56
C LEU A 160 -1.59 5.58 6.86
N TYR A 161 -2.26 6.31 5.96
CA TYR A 161 -1.61 7.36 5.16
C TYR A 161 -1.11 8.54 5.99
N TYR A 162 -1.84 8.88 7.07
CA TYR A 162 -1.50 10.01 7.95
C TYR A 162 -0.93 9.59 9.30
N ASN A 163 -0.61 8.29 9.46
CA ASN A 163 -0.04 7.73 10.70
C ASN A 163 -0.85 8.07 11.96
N TYR A 164 -2.19 8.01 11.86
CA TYR A 164 -3.08 8.19 13.00
C TYR A 164 -3.70 6.87 13.45
N LYS A 165 -3.95 6.75 14.74
CA LYS A 165 -4.82 5.70 15.28
C LYS A 165 -6.25 6.21 15.36
N ILE A 166 -7.14 5.71 14.50
CA ILE A 166 -8.55 6.08 14.51
C ILE A 166 -9.34 5.08 15.37
N THR A 167 -10.13 5.59 16.31
CA THR A 167 -11.04 4.81 17.17
C THR A 167 -12.45 5.30 16.96
N VAL A 168 -13.36 4.40 16.60
CA VAL A 168 -14.79 4.69 16.44
C VAL A 168 -15.53 4.20 17.66
N LYS A 169 -16.15 5.11 18.44
CA LYS A 169 -16.89 4.77 19.66
C LYS A 169 -18.28 4.19 19.36
N ASN A 170 -18.93 4.70 18.32
CA ASN A 170 -20.23 4.21 17.89
C ASN A 170 -20.13 3.48 16.54
N PRO A 171 -20.06 2.14 16.50
CA PRO A 171 -19.91 1.40 15.26
C PRO A 171 -21.05 1.62 14.24
N LYS A 172 -22.23 2.07 14.67
CA LYS A 172 -23.36 2.34 13.79
C LYS A 172 -23.09 3.39 12.73
N ILE A 173 -22.18 4.34 12.98
CA ILE A 173 -21.78 5.35 11.99
C ILE A 173 -21.00 4.76 10.81
N LEU A 174 -20.50 3.54 10.94
CA LEU A 174 -19.79 2.83 9.86
C LEU A 174 -20.75 2.07 8.94
N GLU A 175 -22.02 1.86 9.40
CA GLU A 175 -22.98 1.06 8.69
C GLU A 175 -23.58 1.83 7.51
N ASN A 176 -23.74 1.14 6.38
CA ASN A 176 -24.46 1.62 5.19
C ASN A 176 -23.95 2.92 4.56
N TYR A 177 -22.78 3.44 4.99
CA TYR A 177 -22.18 4.61 4.37
C TYR A 177 -20.96 4.21 3.52
N ARG A 178 -21.00 4.65 2.28
CA ARG A 178 -19.93 4.44 1.29
C ARG A 178 -19.43 5.79 0.79
N CYS A 179 -18.16 5.89 0.57
CA CYS A 179 -17.50 7.15 0.23
C CYS A 179 -16.95 7.09 -1.19
N THR A 180 -17.20 8.14 -1.96
CA THR A 180 -16.52 8.42 -3.22
C THR A 180 -15.89 9.79 -3.13
N GLY A 181 -14.61 9.90 -3.41
CA GLY A 181 -13.93 11.18 -3.33
C GLY A 181 -12.49 11.13 -3.84
N LYS A 182 -11.96 12.32 -4.06
CA LYS A 182 -10.58 12.57 -4.44
C LYS A 182 -10.01 13.58 -3.46
N PHE A 183 -8.95 13.22 -2.75
CA PHE A 183 -8.31 14.07 -1.76
C PHE A 183 -6.84 14.27 -2.12
N LYS A 184 -6.32 15.45 -1.83
CA LYS A 184 -4.88 15.71 -1.92
C LYS A 184 -4.24 15.46 -0.56
N ASP A 185 -3.08 14.84 -0.55
CA ASP A 185 -2.32 14.57 0.67
C ASP A 185 -2.05 15.85 1.46
N LEU A 186 -1.71 16.94 0.77
CA LEU A 186 -1.43 18.26 1.36
C LEU A 186 -2.64 18.88 2.10
N ASP A 187 -3.87 18.44 1.83
CA ASP A 187 -5.06 18.97 2.50
C ASP A 187 -5.16 18.45 3.96
N GLY A 188 -4.48 17.35 4.27
CA GLY A 188 -4.41 16.75 5.60
C GLY A 188 -5.67 15.98 6.01
N ILE A 189 -5.52 15.14 7.04
CA ILE A 189 -6.59 14.23 7.50
C ILE A 189 -7.81 14.98 8.04
N GLU A 190 -7.61 16.13 8.69
CA GLU A 190 -8.72 16.94 9.22
C GLU A 190 -9.62 17.47 8.11
N HIS A 191 -9.04 17.88 6.97
CA HIS A 191 -9.80 18.31 5.81
C HIS A 191 -10.67 17.17 5.26
N ILE A 192 -10.10 15.98 5.14
CA ILE A 192 -10.85 14.80 4.68
C ILE A 192 -12.05 14.52 5.58
N LEU A 193 -11.83 14.51 6.90
CA LEU A 193 -12.90 14.30 7.87
C LEU A 193 -13.98 15.37 7.79
N LYS A 194 -13.60 16.66 7.65
CA LYS A 194 -14.54 17.77 7.47
C LYS A 194 -15.38 17.66 6.19
N VAL A 195 -14.78 17.19 5.10
CA VAL A 195 -15.50 16.99 3.84
C VAL A 195 -16.53 15.88 4.00
N ILE A 196 -16.13 14.72 4.55
CA ILE A 196 -17.03 13.57 4.75
C ILE A 196 -18.17 13.93 5.72
N GLN A 197 -17.86 14.69 6.78
CA GLN A 197 -18.83 15.11 7.80
C GLN A 197 -20.02 15.92 7.21
N LYS A 198 -19.86 16.56 6.05
CA LYS A 198 -20.94 17.30 5.39
C LYS A 198 -22.04 16.38 4.86
N ASP A 199 -21.66 15.20 4.36
CA ASP A 199 -22.60 14.24 3.76
C ASP A 199 -23.01 13.16 4.77
N HIS A 200 -22.12 12.85 5.72
CA HIS A 200 -22.35 11.84 6.76
C HIS A 200 -22.03 12.44 8.14
N PRO A 201 -23.03 12.92 8.87
CA PRO A 201 -22.82 13.60 10.16
C PRO A 201 -22.23 12.67 11.23
N PHE A 202 -21.09 13.04 11.80
CA PHE A 202 -20.45 12.43 12.95
C PHE A 202 -19.65 13.50 13.71
N LYS A 203 -19.28 13.22 14.94
CA LYS A 203 -18.34 14.06 15.70
C LYS A 203 -16.98 13.41 15.73
N TYR A 204 -15.93 14.22 15.75
CA TYR A 204 -14.57 13.72 15.93
C TYR A 204 -13.73 14.65 16.79
N ASN A 205 -12.71 14.07 17.41
CA ASN A 205 -11.68 14.78 18.15
C ASN A 205 -10.31 14.31 17.66
N ILE A 206 -9.40 15.25 17.40
CA ILE A 206 -8.02 14.97 16.96
C ILE A 206 -7.05 15.33 18.08
N ASP A 207 -6.26 14.36 18.50
CA ASP A 207 -5.12 14.50 19.40
C ASP A 207 -3.83 14.37 18.56
N ASN A 208 -3.27 15.53 18.17
CA ASN A 208 -2.08 15.59 17.35
C ASN A 208 -0.81 15.19 18.13
N GLU A 209 -0.79 15.31 19.44
CA GLU A 209 0.38 14.94 20.26
C GLU A 209 0.57 13.43 20.30
N HIS A 210 -0.52 12.67 20.24
CA HIS A 210 -0.48 11.21 20.30
C HIS A 210 -0.90 10.55 18.98
N ASN A 211 -1.08 11.30 17.90
CA ASN A 211 -1.57 10.82 16.61
C ASN A 211 -2.84 9.97 16.74
N LYS A 212 -3.84 10.48 17.45
CA LYS A 212 -5.10 9.77 17.69
C LYS A 212 -6.29 10.57 17.21
N ILE A 213 -7.26 9.86 16.63
CA ILE A 213 -8.56 10.43 16.28
C ILE A 213 -9.64 9.56 16.91
N THR A 214 -10.59 10.20 17.57
CA THR A 214 -11.78 9.54 18.10
C THR A 214 -12.98 10.03 17.33
N ILE A 215 -13.80 9.12 16.82
CA ILE A 215 -15.03 9.39 16.07
C ILE A 215 -16.22 8.91 16.90
N GLU A 216 -17.26 9.77 17.02
CA GLU A 216 -18.46 9.58 17.87
C GLU A 216 -19.74 9.73 17.06
#